data_4d7056ac2c12fc58377267fe794fcee2
#
_entry.id   4d7056ac2c12fc58377267fe794fcee2
#
_cell.length_a   1.000
_cell.length_b   1.000
_cell.length_c   1.000
_cell.angle_alpha   90.00
_cell.angle_beta   90.00
_cell.angle_gamma   90.00
#
_symmetry.space_group_name_H-M   'P 1'
#
loop_
_entity.id
_entity.type
_entity.pdbx_description
1 polymer ?
#
loop_
_entity_poly.entity_id
_entity_poly.type
_entity_poly.pdbx_seq_one_letter_code
_entity_poly.pdbx_strand_id
1 'polypeptide(L)'
;MTFFCIIFLLATVQPTYQVLYSCNSSVACGCSSSPVSISRIVGGEDAGASAWSWAVSISIDGDYLCGGSIISNSWIITAAHCVENSLASSVTIYAGSNNRWSGIQNRTVSQIIIHPYYNSHTFTNDIALLKLTSPLNMSDDHLSRICMPLISSAILASGKWPVANTIVVAVGWGRLSEGGSFPTSLQQVTLQTIDYLVSTCASMIEDKRTQFCAGAPGYIKDTCQGDSGGPLMMFTTSNQWVLVGLTSSGIGCARSSYSGLYTRVAVYKDWIISYTNDSFWLAMGSHANTVSIPIGHLFFFLGLISLLTFHP
;
A
#
# COMPACT_ATOMS: atom_id res chain seq x y z
N MET A 1 53.15 34.29 7.81
CA MET A 1 51.95 34.41 6.97
C MET A 1 51.27 33.05 6.92
N THR A 2 50.22 32.87 7.70
CA THR A 2 49.48 31.59 7.78
C THR A 2 48.24 31.69 6.88
N PHE A 3 48.23 30.91 5.81
CA PHE A 3 47.07 30.83 4.92
C PHE A 3 45.98 29.95 5.56
N PHE A 4 44.87 30.54 5.97
CA PHE A 4 43.67 29.81 6.33
C PHE A 4 42.94 29.41 5.03
N CYS A 5 42.90 28.10 4.72
CA CYS A 5 42.09 27.52 3.66
C CYS A 5 40.67 27.35 4.18
N ILE A 6 39.75 28.22 3.79
CA ILE A 6 38.31 28.06 4.09
C ILE A 6 37.75 27.08 3.07
N ILE A 7 37.47 25.85 3.51
CA ILE A 7 36.75 24.85 2.73
C ILE A 7 35.26 25.17 2.82
N PHE A 8 34.68 25.73 1.77
CA PHE A 8 33.24 25.82 1.62
C PHE A 8 32.65 24.42 1.32
N LEU A 9 32.04 23.77 2.31
CA LEU A 9 31.18 22.62 2.08
C LEU A 9 29.90 23.12 1.39
N LEU A 10 29.83 22.98 0.08
CA LEU A 10 28.59 23.11 -0.68
C LEU A 10 27.69 21.92 -0.34
N ALA A 11 26.78 22.11 0.59
CA ALA A 11 25.68 21.15 0.79
C ALA A 11 24.82 21.15 -0.47
N THR A 12 24.96 20.11 -1.29
CA THR A 12 24.07 19.87 -2.43
C THR A 12 22.69 19.46 -1.89
N VAL A 13 21.77 20.40 -1.83
CA VAL A 13 20.35 20.08 -1.59
C VAL A 13 19.87 19.30 -2.81
N GLN A 14 19.69 18.01 -2.67
CA GLN A 14 19.07 17.20 -3.72
C GLN A 14 17.58 17.57 -3.80
N PRO A 15 17.06 17.97 -4.96
CA PRO A 15 15.64 18.25 -5.08
C PRO A 15 14.82 16.99 -4.83
N THR A 16 13.97 17.02 -3.81
CA THR A 16 13.00 15.96 -3.54
C THR A 16 11.87 16.09 -4.55
N TYR A 17 11.78 15.15 -5.50
CA TYR A 17 10.66 15.09 -6.43
C TYR A 17 9.48 14.38 -5.78
N GLN A 18 8.42 15.13 -5.51
CA GLN A 18 7.12 14.57 -5.15
C GLN A 18 6.31 14.28 -6.42
N VAL A 19 5.67 13.13 -6.46
CA VAL A 19 4.70 12.77 -7.49
C VAL A 19 3.31 12.95 -6.92
N LEU A 20 2.52 13.81 -7.56
CA LEU A 20 1.13 14.07 -7.18
C LEU A 20 0.21 13.16 -8.01
N TYR A 21 -0.57 12.35 -7.34
CA TYR A 21 -1.59 11.50 -7.93
C TYR A 21 -2.97 12.14 -7.72
N SER A 22 -3.46 12.77 -8.77
CA SER A 22 -4.80 13.38 -8.75
C SER A 22 -5.79 12.44 -9.41
N CYS A 23 -6.88 12.15 -8.74
CA CYS A 23 -7.94 11.35 -9.32
C CYS A 23 -9.20 12.16 -9.66
N ASN A 24 -10.07 11.58 -10.45
CA ASN A 24 -11.36 12.17 -10.78
C ASN A 24 -12.36 11.87 -9.66
N SER A 25 -12.79 12.90 -8.95
CA SER A 25 -13.73 12.77 -7.82
C SER A 25 -15.12 12.26 -8.20
N SER A 26 -15.45 12.21 -9.50
CA SER A 26 -16.75 11.66 -9.98
C SER A 26 -16.79 10.14 -10.05
N VAL A 27 -15.65 9.43 -9.82
CA VAL A 27 -15.61 7.97 -9.87
C VAL A 27 -16.09 7.33 -8.57
N ALA A 28 -16.64 6.14 -8.68
CA ALA A 28 -17.27 5.45 -7.55
C ALA A 28 -16.28 4.84 -6.54
N CYS A 29 -15.00 4.68 -6.90
CA CYS A 29 -13.97 4.06 -6.07
C CYS A 29 -12.57 4.54 -6.42
N GLY A 30 -11.61 4.32 -5.54
CA GLY A 30 -10.19 4.55 -5.78
C GLY A 30 -9.77 6.01 -5.84
N CYS A 31 -10.61 6.90 -5.31
CA CYS A 31 -10.30 8.31 -5.12
C CYS A 31 -10.59 8.74 -3.69
N SER A 32 -9.66 9.49 -3.12
CA SER A 32 -9.83 10.17 -1.85
C SER A 32 -10.13 11.65 -2.08
N SER A 33 -10.62 12.34 -1.07
CA SER A 33 -10.92 13.77 -1.11
C SER A 33 -9.66 14.64 -1.29
N SER A 34 -8.50 14.13 -0.85
CA SER A 34 -7.22 14.80 -1.01
C SER A 34 -6.34 14.08 -2.05
N PRO A 35 -5.62 14.81 -2.91
CA PRO A 35 -4.63 14.20 -3.80
C PRO A 35 -3.55 13.48 -3.00
N VAL A 36 -3.10 12.34 -3.52
CA VAL A 36 -1.98 11.60 -2.92
C VAL A 36 -0.67 12.18 -3.41
N SER A 37 0.16 12.64 -2.48
CA SER A 37 1.53 13.08 -2.76
C SER A 37 2.50 12.04 -2.21
N ILE A 38 3.40 11.54 -3.06
CA ILE A 38 4.39 10.53 -2.68
C ILE A 38 5.78 11.06 -3.04
N SER A 39 6.67 11.12 -2.05
CA SER A 39 8.07 11.41 -2.31
C SER A 39 8.77 10.17 -2.86
N ARG A 40 9.67 10.37 -3.83
CA ARG A 40 10.52 9.29 -4.38
C ARG A 40 11.64 8.88 -3.43
N ILE A 41 11.60 9.35 -2.18
CA ILE A 41 12.61 9.02 -1.19
C ILE A 41 12.34 7.60 -0.71
N VAL A 42 13.35 6.76 -0.84
CA VAL A 42 13.37 5.44 -0.21
C VAL A 42 13.24 5.64 1.30
N GLY A 43 12.13 5.20 1.86
CA GLY A 43 11.95 5.28 3.30
C GLY A 43 10.61 5.78 3.74
N GLY A 44 9.49 5.09 3.79
CA GLY A 44 8.20 5.49 4.35
C GLY A 44 8.08 6.95 4.84
N GLU A 45 7.00 7.54 4.61
CA GLU A 45 6.73 8.92 5.01
C GLU A 45 5.34 9.00 5.62
N ASP A 46 5.07 10.03 6.41
CA ASP A 46 3.73 10.31 6.90
C ASP A 46 2.78 10.52 5.71
N ALA A 47 1.68 9.78 5.71
CA ALA A 47 0.63 9.96 4.73
C ALA A 47 -0.04 11.32 4.88
N GLY A 48 -0.32 11.99 3.76
CA GLY A 48 -1.10 13.22 3.75
C GLY A 48 -2.48 13.01 4.39
N ALA A 49 -3.04 14.04 5.02
CA ALA A 49 -4.36 13.97 5.62
C ALA A 49 -5.41 13.55 4.56
N SER A 50 -6.22 12.56 4.88
CA SER A 50 -7.27 12.01 3.99
C SER A 50 -6.78 11.53 2.61
N ALA A 51 -5.48 11.29 2.44
CA ALA A 51 -4.91 10.78 1.19
C ALA A 51 -5.33 9.33 0.92
N TRP A 52 -5.58 8.54 1.95
CA TRP A 52 -5.91 7.11 1.88
C TRP A 52 -7.22 6.81 2.61
N SER A 53 -8.29 7.46 2.20
CA SER A 53 -9.58 7.45 2.89
C SER A 53 -10.28 6.08 2.97
N TRP A 54 -9.75 5.07 2.28
CA TRP A 54 -10.20 3.67 2.41
C TRP A 54 -9.38 2.85 3.40
N ALA A 55 -8.21 3.35 3.84
CA ALA A 55 -7.40 2.64 4.81
C ALA A 55 -8.06 2.70 6.20
N VAL A 56 -8.12 1.55 6.87
CA VAL A 56 -8.64 1.45 8.23
C VAL A 56 -7.63 0.79 9.15
N SER A 57 -7.54 1.23 10.39
CA SER A 57 -6.85 0.49 11.43
C SER A 57 -7.83 -0.44 12.15
N ILE A 58 -7.39 -1.68 12.36
CA ILE A 58 -8.17 -2.74 12.98
C ILE A 58 -7.54 -3.03 14.33
N SER A 59 -8.34 -2.89 15.41
CA SER A 59 -7.97 -3.35 16.74
C SER A 59 -8.64 -4.69 17.02
N ILE A 60 -7.85 -5.64 17.45
CA ILE A 60 -8.29 -7.00 17.78
C ILE A 60 -7.93 -7.24 19.23
N ASP A 61 -8.92 -7.63 20.05
CA ASP A 61 -8.79 -7.83 21.50
C ASP A 61 -8.20 -6.61 22.26
N GLY A 62 -8.25 -5.41 21.66
CA GLY A 62 -7.77 -4.15 22.22
C GLY A 62 -6.28 -3.84 22.00
N ASP A 63 -5.46 -4.85 21.72
CA ASP A 63 -4.00 -4.70 21.68
C ASP A 63 -3.35 -5.05 20.33
N TYR A 64 -3.94 -5.98 19.57
CA TYR A 64 -3.34 -6.41 18.31
C TYR A 64 -3.78 -5.52 17.16
N LEU A 65 -2.80 -5.06 16.39
CA LEU A 65 -2.99 -4.13 15.28
C LEU A 65 -2.89 -4.83 13.93
N CYS A 66 -3.92 -4.66 13.10
CA CYS A 66 -3.87 -4.92 11.67
C CYS A 66 -4.37 -3.73 10.87
N GLY A 67 -4.11 -3.74 9.57
CA GLY A 67 -4.69 -2.84 8.60
C GLY A 67 -5.84 -3.51 7.84
N GLY A 68 -6.59 -2.71 7.11
CA GLY A 68 -7.64 -3.17 6.20
C GLY A 68 -8.04 -2.10 5.21
N SER A 69 -8.98 -2.44 4.34
CA SER A 69 -9.49 -1.51 3.33
C SER A 69 -11.01 -1.54 3.23
N ILE A 70 -11.61 -0.35 3.11
CA ILE A 70 -13.05 -0.21 2.82
C ILE A 70 -13.30 -0.61 1.37
N ILE A 71 -14.05 -1.69 1.14
CA ILE A 71 -14.48 -2.12 -0.20
C ILE A 71 -15.94 -1.76 -0.48
N SER A 72 -16.74 -1.56 0.58
CA SER A 72 -18.08 -1.03 0.52
C SER A 72 -18.48 -0.35 1.84
N ASN A 73 -19.67 0.18 1.95
CA ASN A 73 -20.12 0.81 3.19
C ASN A 73 -20.25 -0.16 4.38
N SER A 74 -20.33 -1.46 4.13
CA SER A 74 -20.58 -2.49 5.14
C SER A 74 -19.50 -3.54 5.24
N TRP A 75 -18.46 -3.47 4.37
CA TRP A 75 -17.45 -4.50 4.27
C TRP A 75 -16.02 -3.96 4.25
N ILE A 76 -15.18 -4.55 5.09
CA ILE A 76 -13.74 -4.35 5.13
C ILE A 76 -13.06 -5.63 4.65
N ILE A 77 -11.99 -5.49 3.85
CA ILE A 77 -11.11 -6.58 3.46
C ILE A 77 -9.80 -6.48 4.25
N THR A 78 -9.30 -7.61 4.72
CA THR A 78 -8.04 -7.74 5.48
C THR A 78 -7.42 -9.12 5.27
N ALA A 79 -6.31 -9.42 5.95
CA ALA A 79 -5.69 -10.74 5.95
C ALA A 79 -6.41 -11.71 6.91
N ALA A 80 -6.43 -12.99 6.56
CA ALA A 80 -7.04 -14.04 7.40
C ALA A 80 -6.28 -14.22 8.71
N HIS A 81 -4.94 -14.20 8.66
CA HIS A 81 -4.10 -14.35 9.86
C HIS A 81 -4.34 -13.30 10.93
N CYS A 82 -4.87 -12.13 10.55
CA CYS A 82 -5.26 -11.09 11.51
C CYS A 82 -6.39 -11.53 12.43
N VAL A 83 -7.32 -12.35 11.94
CA VAL A 83 -8.62 -12.60 12.60
C VAL A 83 -8.94 -14.08 12.76
N GLU A 84 -8.04 -15.00 12.40
CA GLU A 84 -8.30 -16.45 12.39
C GLU A 84 -8.73 -17.04 13.74
N ASN A 85 -8.26 -16.44 14.83
CA ASN A 85 -8.56 -16.90 16.19
C ASN A 85 -9.41 -15.88 16.98
N SER A 86 -10.03 -14.91 16.30
CA SER A 86 -10.72 -13.81 16.96
C SER A 86 -12.24 -13.96 16.92
N LEU A 87 -12.91 -13.49 17.95
CA LEU A 87 -14.35 -13.31 17.92
C LEU A 87 -14.69 -12.02 17.17
N ALA A 88 -15.77 -12.03 16.38
CA ALA A 88 -16.22 -10.83 15.68
C ALA A 88 -16.45 -9.64 16.64
N SER A 89 -16.96 -9.91 17.86
CA SER A 89 -17.21 -8.89 18.88
C SER A 89 -15.96 -8.24 19.46
N SER A 90 -14.77 -8.87 19.31
CA SER A 90 -13.50 -8.32 19.78
C SER A 90 -12.77 -7.49 18.71
N VAL A 91 -13.34 -7.38 17.50
CA VAL A 91 -12.75 -6.63 16.40
C VAL A 91 -13.43 -5.27 16.25
N THR A 92 -12.63 -4.20 16.30
CA THR A 92 -13.08 -2.82 16.08
C THR A 92 -12.34 -2.20 14.92
N ILE A 93 -13.11 -1.58 14.02
CA ILE A 93 -12.62 -0.87 12.84
C ILE A 93 -12.64 0.63 13.13
N TYR A 94 -11.52 1.31 12.84
CA TYR A 94 -11.36 2.76 12.92
C TYR A 94 -11.13 3.31 11.53
N ALA A 95 -12.04 4.16 11.05
CA ALA A 95 -12.06 4.70 9.70
C ALA A 95 -12.07 6.23 9.68
N GLY A 96 -11.47 6.83 8.65
CA GLY A 96 -11.51 8.27 8.40
C GLY A 96 -10.48 9.09 9.18
N SER A 97 -9.41 8.49 9.68
CA SER A 97 -8.34 9.22 10.38
C SER A 97 -6.97 8.62 10.05
N ASN A 98 -5.95 9.48 9.97
CA ASN A 98 -4.56 9.03 9.89
C ASN A 98 -4.04 8.56 11.26
N ASN A 99 -4.69 8.91 12.37
CA ASN A 99 -4.25 8.48 13.70
C ASN A 99 -4.69 7.04 13.98
N ARG A 100 -3.74 6.22 14.43
CA ARG A 100 -3.98 4.83 14.81
C ARG A 100 -5.05 4.74 15.90
N TRP A 101 -6.00 3.81 15.74
CA TRP A 101 -7.11 3.57 16.68
C TRP A 101 -7.93 4.81 17.02
N SER A 102 -7.94 5.77 16.10
CA SER A 102 -8.76 6.96 16.18
C SER A 102 -9.46 7.12 14.84
N GLY A 103 -10.76 7.00 14.81
CA GLY A 103 -11.55 7.12 13.60
C GLY A 103 -12.65 8.16 13.77
N ILE A 104 -12.97 8.87 12.70
CA ILE A 104 -14.17 9.71 12.65
C ILE A 104 -15.40 8.78 12.77
N GLN A 105 -15.29 7.59 12.21
CA GLN A 105 -16.30 6.55 12.34
C GLN A 105 -15.68 5.24 12.84
N ASN A 106 -16.21 4.72 13.94
CA ASN A 106 -15.78 3.44 14.50
C ASN A 106 -16.92 2.43 14.39
N ARG A 107 -16.59 1.19 14.03
CA ARG A 107 -17.57 0.10 13.92
C ARG A 107 -17.01 -1.18 14.52
N THR A 108 -17.86 -1.90 15.22
CA THR A 108 -17.60 -3.29 15.58
C THR A 108 -17.94 -4.20 14.39
N VAL A 109 -17.44 -5.42 14.42
CA VAL A 109 -17.65 -6.42 13.39
C VAL A 109 -18.78 -7.35 13.82
N SER A 110 -19.72 -7.63 12.91
CA SER A 110 -20.83 -8.59 13.12
C SER A 110 -20.48 -9.99 12.65
N GLN A 111 -19.58 -10.11 11.66
CA GLN A 111 -19.18 -11.38 11.07
C GLN A 111 -17.76 -11.31 10.52
N ILE A 112 -16.97 -12.33 10.79
CA ILE A 112 -15.66 -12.60 10.17
C ILE A 112 -15.86 -13.74 9.17
N ILE A 113 -15.40 -13.55 7.93
CA ILE A 113 -15.45 -14.55 6.88
C ILE A 113 -14.03 -14.77 6.38
N ILE A 114 -13.40 -15.85 6.83
CA ILE A 114 -12.07 -16.27 6.40
C ILE A 114 -12.23 -17.11 5.14
N HIS A 115 -11.30 -16.98 4.19
CA HIS A 115 -11.31 -17.80 2.98
C HIS A 115 -11.18 -19.29 3.36
N PRO A 116 -12.04 -20.20 2.84
CA PRO A 116 -12.11 -21.59 3.30
C PRO A 116 -10.84 -22.40 3.06
N TYR A 117 -9.97 -21.96 2.16
CA TYR A 117 -8.69 -22.59 1.86
C TYR A 117 -7.48 -21.82 2.44
N TYR A 118 -7.72 -20.95 3.41
CA TYR A 118 -6.62 -20.29 4.14
C TYR A 118 -5.76 -21.34 4.84
N ASN A 119 -4.43 -21.16 4.73
CA ASN A 119 -3.46 -22.02 5.40
C ASN A 119 -2.48 -21.17 6.18
N SER A 120 -2.53 -21.26 7.51
CA SER A 120 -1.71 -20.45 8.42
C SER A 120 -0.21 -20.79 8.41
N HIS A 121 0.18 -21.96 7.89
CA HIS A 121 1.59 -22.33 7.79
C HIS A 121 2.27 -21.76 6.53
N THR A 122 1.52 -21.65 5.43
CA THR A 122 2.04 -21.18 4.14
C THR A 122 1.55 -19.79 3.76
N PHE A 123 0.62 -19.20 4.53
CA PHE A 123 -0.08 -17.96 4.24
C PHE A 123 -0.74 -17.96 2.84
N THR A 124 -1.05 -19.13 2.28
CA THR A 124 -1.85 -19.21 1.07
C THR A 124 -3.30 -18.89 1.38
N ASN A 125 -3.97 -18.16 0.47
CA ASN A 125 -5.34 -17.68 0.64
C ASN A 125 -5.54 -16.84 1.92
N ASP A 126 -4.53 -16.05 2.28
CA ASP A 126 -4.53 -15.18 3.45
C ASP A 126 -5.39 -13.93 3.20
N ILE A 127 -6.70 -14.11 3.28
CA ILE A 127 -7.71 -13.09 3.02
C ILE A 127 -8.96 -13.34 3.86
N ALA A 128 -9.52 -12.27 4.42
CA ALA A 128 -10.76 -12.27 5.17
C ALA A 128 -11.63 -11.05 4.84
N LEU A 129 -12.94 -11.21 4.98
CA LEU A 129 -13.94 -10.16 4.91
C LEU A 129 -14.55 -9.94 6.29
N LEU A 130 -14.67 -8.67 6.68
CA LEU A 130 -15.27 -8.26 7.93
C LEU A 130 -16.57 -7.51 7.63
N LYS A 131 -17.70 -8.05 8.05
CA LYS A 131 -18.99 -7.38 7.95
C LYS A 131 -19.19 -6.47 9.16
N LEU A 132 -19.43 -5.20 8.93
CA LEU A 132 -19.68 -4.23 9.99
C LEU A 132 -21.06 -4.42 10.63
N THR A 133 -21.19 -4.07 11.91
CA THR A 133 -22.48 -4.09 12.63
C THR A 133 -23.46 -3.05 12.09
N SER A 134 -22.95 -1.94 11.58
CA SER A 134 -23.72 -0.91 10.89
C SER A 134 -22.89 -0.29 9.76
N PRO A 135 -23.53 0.19 8.67
CA PRO A 135 -22.79 0.77 7.56
C PRO A 135 -22.01 2.02 7.95
N LEU A 136 -20.88 2.25 7.25
CA LEU A 136 -20.18 3.53 7.25
C LEU A 136 -21.00 4.57 6.48
N ASN A 137 -20.98 5.80 6.98
CA ASN A 137 -21.55 6.93 6.23
C ASN A 137 -20.52 7.39 5.17
N MET A 138 -20.73 6.96 3.93
CA MET A 138 -19.84 7.27 2.80
C MET A 138 -20.03 8.68 2.22
N SER A 139 -20.93 9.51 2.81
CA SER A 139 -21.05 10.94 2.48
C SER A 139 -20.03 11.78 3.28
N ASP A 140 -19.26 11.17 4.16
CA ASP A 140 -18.16 11.80 4.89
C ASP A 140 -16.93 11.87 3.97
N ASP A 141 -16.40 13.06 3.74
CA ASP A 141 -15.27 13.30 2.84
C ASP A 141 -13.96 12.63 3.29
N HIS A 142 -13.89 12.18 4.55
CA HIS A 142 -12.74 11.42 5.07
C HIS A 142 -12.81 9.93 4.74
N LEU A 143 -13.90 9.47 4.12
CA LEU A 143 -14.12 8.06 3.78
C LEU A 143 -14.30 7.88 2.27
N SER A 144 -13.66 6.89 1.74
CA SER A 144 -13.88 6.43 0.38
C SER A 144 -13.68 4.90 0.31
N ARG A 145 -14.02 4.33 -0.81
CA ARG A 145 -13.79 2.90 -1.07
C ARG A 145 -12.70 2.72 -2.10
N ILE A 146 -11.87 1.70 -1.92
CA ILE A 146 -10.87 1.31 -2.91
C ILE A 146 -11.52 0.57 -4.07
N CYS A 147 -10.98 0.72 -5.30
CA CYS A 147 -11.41 -0.13 -6.41
C CYS A 147 -10.82 -1.54 -6.28
N MET A 148 -11.62 -2.54 -6.62
CA MET A 148 -11.19 -3.93 -6.71
C MET A 148 -10.73 -4.26 -8.14
N PRO A 149 -9.67 -5.05 -8.34
CA PRO A 149 -9.16 -5.34 -9.67
C PRO A 149 -9.99 -6.41 -10.39
N LEU A 150 -10.48 -6.10 -11.59
CA LEU A 150 -11.11 -7.07 -12.48
C LEU A 150 -10.10 -7.51 -13.55
N ILE A 151 -9.55 -8.71 -13.39
CA ILE A 151 -8.54 -9.31 -14.26
C ILE A 151 -9.09 -10.56 -14.91
N SER A 152 -8.73 -10.79 -16.18
CA SER A 152 -9.14 -12.02 -16.87
C SER A 152 -8.51 -13.27 -16.23
N SER A 153 -9.25 -14.37 -16.22
CA SER A 153 -8.77 -15.65 -15.67
C SER A 153 -7.50 -16.17 -16.36
N ALA A 154 -7.36 -15.90 -17.66
CA ALA A 154 -6.16 -16.29 -18.41
C ALA A 154 -4.89 -15.56 -17.92
N ILE A 155 -5.00 -14.25 -17.58
CA ILE A 155 -3.90 -13.48 -17.00
C ILE A 155 -3.59 -13.98 -15.60
N LEU A 156 -4.60 -14.18 -14.75
CA LEU A 156 -4.43 -14.67 -13.38
C LEU A 156 -3.79 -16.06 -13.34
N ALA A 157 -4.16 -16.95 -14.24
CA ALA A 157 -3.58 -18.32 -14.34
C ALA A 157 -2.07 -18.30 -14.58
N SER A 158 -1.53 -17.25 -15.22
CA SER A 158 -0.08 -17.11 -15.44
C SER A 158 0.70 -16.86 -14.15
N GLY A 159 0.05 -16.35 -13.10
CA GLY A 159 0.69 -15.91 -11.85
C GLY A 159 1.58 -14.67 -12.01
N LYS A 160 1.48 -13.94 -13.13
CA LYS A 160 2.35 -12.80 -13.47
C LYS A 160 1.68 -11.42 -13.27
N TRP A 161 0.45 -11.38 -12.78
CA TRP A 161 -0.19 -10.11 -12.45
C TRP A 161 -0.21 -9.89 -10.93
N PRO A 162 0.10 -8.70 -10.40
CA PRO A 162 0.64 -7.52 -11.11
C PRO A 162 1.97 -7.84 -11.80
N VAL A 163 2.25 -7.14 -12.92
CA VAL A 163 3.50 -7.36 -13.67
C VAL A 163 4.69 -6.95 -12.79
N ALA A 164 5.80 -7.68 -12.89
CA ALA A 164 7.04 -7.34 -12.17
C ALA A 164 7.49 -5.90 -12.48
N ASN A 165 8.10 -5.24 -11.50
CA ASN A 165 8.52 -3.83 -11.55
C ASN A 165 7.34 -2.82 -11.63
N THR A 166 6.10 -3.25 -11.38
CA THR A 166 4.99 -2.33 -11.21
C THR A 166 5.18 -1.52 -9.93
N ILE A 167 5.05 -0.19 -10.02
CA ILE A 167 5.07 0.69 -8.84
C ILE A 167 3.76 0.49 -8.08
N VAL A 168 3.89 0.20 -6.80
CA VAL A 168 2.79 0.01 -5.86
C VAL A 168 3.06 0.79 -4.58
N VAL A 169 2.01 1.09 -3.84
CA VAL A 169 2.09 1.81 -2.57
C VAL A 169 1.42 0.98 -1.49
N ALA A 170 2.13 0.76 -0.40
CA ALA A 170 1.57 0.21 0.82
C ALA A 170 1.36 1.33 1.83
N VAL A 171 0.30 1.21 2.65
CA VAL A 171 0.02 2.14 3.74
C VAL A 171 -0.38 1.37 4.99
N GLY A 172 0.02 1.90 6.15
CA GLY A 172 -0.33 1.27 7.42
C GLY A 172 0.25 1.98 8.64
N TRP A 173 -0.01 1.41 9.79
CA TRP A 173 0.47 1.88 11.09
C TRP A 173 1.45 0.89 11.72
N GLY A 174 2.04 0.04 10.91
CA GLY A 174 3.03 -0.93 11.34
C GLY A 174 4.31 -0.28 11.87
N ARG A 175 5.18 -1.10 12.45
CA ARG A 175 6.45 -0.62 13.01
C ARG A 175 7.31 0.07 11.95
N LEU A 176 7.98 1.15 12.33
CA LEU A 176 8.85 1.91 11.44
C LEU A 176 10.16 1.19 11.07
N SER A 177 10.49 0.15 11.80
CA SER A 177 11.60 -0.78 11.55
C SER A 177 11.38 -2.07 12.32
N GLU A 178 12.13 -3.11 11.98
CA GLU A 178 12.11 -4.38 12.73
C GLU A 178 12.44 -4.15 14.20
N GLY A 179 11.52 -4.55 15.11
CA GLY A 179 11.63 -4.29 16.54
C GLY A 179 11.47 -2.82 16.98
N GLY A 180 11.19 -1.92 16.02
CA GLY A 180 11.00 -0.49 16.28
C GLY A 180 9.64 -0.14 16.90
N SER A 181 9.39 1.16 17.08
CA SER A 181 8.12 1.68 17.59
C SER A 181 7.03 1.71 16.53
N PHE A 182 5.79 1.67 16.97
CA PHE A 182 4.63 1.93 16.12
C PHE A 182 4.44 3.44 15.94
N PRO A 183 4.20 3.94 14.71
CA PRO A 183 3.83 5.33 14.50
C PRO A 183 2.43 5.61 15.05
N THR A 184 2.15 6.86 15.39
CA THR A 184 0.79 7.32 15.69
C THR A 184 0.04 7.68 14.42
N SER A 185 0.74 8.17 13.39
CA SER A 185 0.20 8.59 12.10
C SER A 185 0.39 7.52 11.04
N LEU A 186 -0.59 7.43 10.12
CA LEU A 186 -0.53 6.55 8.95
C LEU A 186 0.74 6.81 8.14
N GLN A 187 1.47 5.76 7.82
CA GLN A 187 2.65 5.79 6.97
C GLN A 187 2.31 5.32 5.56
N GLN A 188 3.10 5.79 4.59
CA GLN A 188 3.05 5.32 3.20
C GLN A 188 4.45 4.98 2.70
N VAL A 189 4.56 3.94 1.88
CA VAL A 189 5.81 3.51 1.27
C VAL A 189 5.60 3.08 -0.18
N THR A 190 6.50 3.55 -1.05
CA THR A 190 6.54 3.11 -2.45
C THR A 190 7.36 1.84 -2.56
N LEU A 191 6.77 0.82 -3.17
CA LEU A 191 7.37 -0.48 -3.42
C LEU A 191 7.29 -0.79 -4.93
N GLN A 192 7.97 -1.87 -5.33
CA GLN A 192 7.85 -2.45 -6.66
C GLN A 192 7.51 -3.93 -6.54
N THR A 193 6.64 -4.41 -7.41
CA THR A 193 6.37 -5.85 -7.52
C THR A 193 7.61 -6.57 -8.04
N ILE A 194 7.84 -7.77 -7.51
CA ILE A 194 9.04 -8.57 -7.80
C ILE A 194 8.62 -9.83 -8.54
N ASP A 195 9.38 -10.21 -9.59
CA ASP A 195 9.13 -11.47 -10.29
C ASP A 195 9.31 -12.65 -9.32
N TYR A 196 8.37 -13.59 -9.35
CA TYR A 196 8.38 -14.77 -8.47
C TYR A 196 9.59 -15.69 -8.69
N LEU A 197 10.35 -15.53 -9.77
CA LEU A 197 11.59 -16.26 -10.05
C LEU A 197 12.83 -15.64 -9.38
N VAL A 198 12.73 -14.40 -8.90
CA VAL A 198 13.83 -13.75 -8.16
C VAL A 198 13.99 -14.46 -6.81
N SER A 199 15.22 -14.75 -6.43
CA SER A 199 15.53 -15.57 -5.23
C SER A 199 14.89 -15.06 -3.95
N THR A 200 14.83 -13.73 -3.75
CA THR A 200 14.21 -13.10 -2.57
C THR A 200 12.70 -13.31 -2.49
N CYS A 201 12.04 -13.55 -3.62
CA CYS A 201 10.62 -13.86 -3.73
C CYS A 201 10.37 -15.36 -3.82
N ALA A 202 11.18 -16.10 -4.60
CA ALA A 202 11.03 -17.53 -4.82
C ALA A 202 11.08 -18.35 -3.52
N SER A 203 11.82 -17.88 -2.52
CA SER A 203 11.91 -18.52 -1.21
C SER A 203 10.69 -18.25 -0.30
N MET A 204 9.84 -17.29 -0.67
CA MET A 204 8.70 -16.84 0.13
C MET A 204 7.35 -17.33 -0.41
N ILE A 205 7.26 -17.57 -1.72
CA ILE A 205 6.02 -17.95 -2.40
C ILE A 205 5.81 -19.46 -2.35
N GLU A 206 4.64 -19.88 -1.85
CA GLU A 206 4.15 -21.26 -1.95
C GLU A 206 3.26 -21.46 -3.19
N ASP A 207 2.34 -20.53 -3.44
CA ASP A 207 1.48 -20.54 -4.62
C ASP A 207 1.47 -19.19 -5.34
N LYS A 208 2.19 -19.11 -6.46
CA LYS A 208 2.26 -17.90 -7.28
C LYS A 208 0.93 -17.43 -7.87
N ARG A 209 -0.14 -18.23 -7.82
CA ARG A 209 -1.48 -17.81 -8.26
C ARG A 209 -2.13 -16.93 -7.21
N THR A 210 -1.95 -17.26 -5.94
CA THR A 210 -2.60 -16.59 -4.80
C THR A 210 -1.70 -15.56 -4.11
N GLN A 211 -0.39 -15.65 -4.33
CA GLN A 211 0.63 -14.84 -3.68
C GLN A 211 1.52 -14.11 -4.71
N PHE A 212 2.09 -12.99 -4.32
CA PHE A 212 3.14 -12.29 -5.05
C PHE A 212 4.00 -11.48 -4.08
N CYS A 213 5.17 -11.05 -4.55
CA CYS A 213 6.10 -10.28 -3.75
C CYS A 213 6.16 -8.81 -4.19
N ALA A 214 6.45 -7.93 -3.23
CA ALA A 214 6.89 -6.58 -3.48
C ALA A 214 7.95 -6.17 -2.46
N GLY A 215 8.74 -5.14 -2.79
CA GLY A 215 9.76 -4.59 -1.92
C GLY A 215 10.29 -3.27 -2.46
N ALA A 216 11.01 -2.51 -1.64
CA ALA A 216 11.65 -1.28 -2.09
C ALA A 216 12.93 -1.59 -2.89
N PRO A 217 13.23 -0.83 -3.95
CA PRO A 217 14.53 -0.91 -4.61
C PRO A 217 15.66 -0.70 -3.60
N GLY A 218 16.63 -1.63 -3.57
CA GLY A 218 17.72 -1.59 -2.59
C GLY A 218 17.39 -2.15 -1.21
N TYR A 219 16.19 -2.71 -1.01
CA TYR A 219 15.76 -3.41 0.23
C TYR A 219 15.85 -2.57 1.52
N ILE A 220 15.69 -1.24 1.40
CA ILE A 220 15.87 -0.34 2.53
C ILE A 220 14.58 -0.16 3.33
N LYS A 221 13.42 -0.53 2.77
CA LYS A 221 12.08 -0.44 3.40
C LYS A 221 11.09 -1.46 2.84
N ASP A 222 10.17 -1.81 3.70
CA ASP A 222 9.14 -2.81 3.48
C ASP A 222 7.96 -2.50 4.39
N THR A 223 6.88 -3.25 4.27
CA THR A 223 5.85 -3.35 5.30
C THR A 223 6.40 -4.11 6.51
N CYS A 224 5.88 -3.81 7.70
CA CYS A 224 6.39 -4.36 8.96
C CYS A 224 5.24 -4.84 9.85
N GLN A 225 5.54 -5.35 11.06
CA GLN A 225 4.54 -5.82 12.01
C GLN A 225 3.51 -4.73 12.30
N GLY A 226 2.22 -5.04 12.12
CA GLY A 226 1.09 -4.13 12.25
C GLY A 226 0.56 -3.57 10.92
N ASP A 227 1.29 -3.76 9.79
CA ASP A 227 0.77 -3.47 8.45
C ASP A 227 -0.04 -4.63 7.86
N SER A 228 -0.04 -5.78 8.50
CA SER A 228 -0.78 -6.99 8.16
C SER A 228 -2.24 -6.69 7.77
N GLY A 229 -2.70 -7.25 6.65
CA GLY A 229 -4.04 -7.00 6.11
C GLY A 229 -4.23 -5.63 5.46
N GLY A 230 -3.27 -4.72 5.62
CA GLY A 230 -3.29 -3.41 5.00
C GLY A 230 -3.15 -3.46 3.48
N PRO A 231 -3.55 -2.38 2.78
CA PRO A 231 -3.61 -2.35 1.33
C PRO A 231 -2.23 -2.19 0.67
N LEU A 232 -2.00 -2.98 -0.38
CA LEU A 232 -1.01 -2.71 -1.42
C LEU A 232 -1.75 -2.29 -2.68
N MET A 233 -1.45 -1.11 -3.21
CA MET A 233 -2.25 -0.45 -4.24
C MET A 233 -1.41 -0.02 -5.43
N MET A 234 -2.03 0.05 -6.60
CA MET A 234 -1.45 0.70 -7.79
C MET A 234 -2.36 1.80 -8.30
N PHE A 235 -1.75 2.84 -8.87
CA PHE A 235 -2.48 3.90 -9.57
C PHE A 235 -2.59 3.56 -11.05
N THR A 236 -3.78 3.72 -11.61
CA THR A 236 -4.09 3.31 -12.99
C THR A 236 -4.08 4.49 -13.96
N THR A 237 -4.06 4.22 -15.26
CA THR A 237 -4.23 5.24 -16.32
C THR A 237 -5.64 5.86 -16.34
N SER A 238 -6.62 5.24 -15.68
CA SER A 238 -7.94 5.84 -15.44
C SER A 238 -7.96 6.79 -14.23
N ASN A 239 -6.78 7.09 -13.65
CA ASN A 239 -6.60 7.96 -12.48
C ASN A 239 -7.37 7.46 -11.24
N GLN A 240 -7.30 6.16 -10.98
CA GLN A 240 -7.91 5.52 -9.82
C GLN A 240 -6.91 4.60 -9.11
N TRP A 241 -7.00 4.53 -7.78
CA TRP A 241 -6.28 3.55 -6.99
C TRP A 241 -7.01 2.21 -6.97
N VAL A 242 -6.27 1.13 -7.14
CA VAL A 242 -6.77 -0.25 -7.17
C VAL A 242 -6.03 -1.09 -6.14
N LEU A 243 -6.76 -1.89 -5.37
CA LEU A 243 -6.22 -2.82 -4.39
C LEU A 243 -5.67 -4.05 -5.09
N VAL A 244 -4.35 -4.15 -5.22
CA VAL A 244 -3.71 -5.28 -5.90
C VAL A 244 -3.31 -6.39 -4.93
N GLY A 245 -3.00 -6.04 -3.68
CA GLY A 245 -2.59 -7.00 -2.66
C GLY A 245 -3.01 -6.62 -1.26
N LEU A 246 -2.95 -7.61 -0.36
CA LEU A 246 -3.02 -7.43 1.09
C LEU A 246 -1.68 -7.81 1.69
N THR A 247 -1.17 -7.00 2.61
CA THR A 247 0.04 -7.34 3.37
C THR A 247 -0.18 -8.64 4.14
N SER A 248 0.61 -9.66 3.83
CA SER A 248 0.41 -11.00 4.38
C SER A 248 1.54 -11.41 5.31
N SER A 249 2.75 -11.61 4.80
CA SER A 249 3.86 -12.13 5.58
C SER A 249 5.20 -11.58 5.11
N GLY A 250 6.24 -11.72 5.94
CA GLY A 250 7.61 -11.39 5.61
C GLY A 250 8.56 -11.96 6.66
N ILE A 251 9.82 -12.18 6.29
CA ILE A 251 10.88 -12.60 7.22
C ILE A 251 11.64 -11.35 7.69
N GLY A 252 11.24 -10.82 8.84
CA GLY A 252 11.69 -9.51 9.33
C GLY A 252 11.04 -8.37 8.57
N CYS A 253 11.70 -7.19 8.55
CA CYS A 253 11.25 -6.03 7.80
C CYS A 253 12.44 -5.42 7.07
N ALA A 254 12.30 -5.20 5.75
CA ALA A 254 13.35 -4.61 4.89
C ALA A 254 14.69 -5.37 4.89
N ARG A 255 14.67 -6.69 5.03
CA ARG A 255 15.85 -7.53 4.92
C ARG A 255 16.19 -7.77 3.45
N SER A 256 17.45 -7.57 3.06
CA SER A 256 17.90 -7.68 1.66
C SER A 256 17.73 -9.07 1.02
N SER A 257 17.60 -10.10 1.83
CA SER A 257 17.45 -11.49 1.37
C SER A 257 16.00 -11.94 1.17
N TYR A 258 15.01 -11.15 1.61
CA TYR A 258 13.61 -11.52 1.61
C TYR A 258 12.75 -10.35 1.13
N SER A 259 11.72 -10.65 0.34
CA SER A 259 10.72 -9.69 -0.10
C SER A 259 9.47 -9.80 0.76
N GLY A 260 8.70 -8.72 0.88
CA GLY A 260 7.36 -8.79 1.47
C GLY A 260 6.44 -9.67 0.63
N LEU A 261 5.62 -10.51 1.29
CA LEU A 261 4.64 -11.38 0.68
C LEU A 261 3.25 -10.78 0.78
N TYR A 262 2.53 -10.79 -0.34
CA TYR A 262 1.20 -10.20 -0.46
C TYR A 262 0.22 -11.19 -1.04
N THR A 263 -1.02 -11.18 -0.51
CA THR A 263 -2.13 -11.92 -1.09
C THR A 263 -2.61 -11.23 -2.36
N ARG A 264 -2.72 -11.97 -3.47
CA ARG A 264 -3.17 -11.46 -4.78
C ARG A 264 -4.70 -11.31 -4.82
N VAL A 265 -5.23 -10.13 -4.56
CA VAL A 265 -6.66 -9.89 -4.37
C VAL A 265 -7.51 -10.28 -5.59
N ALA A 266 -7.00 -10.09 -6.81
CA ALA A 266 -7.77 -10.32 -8.05
C ALA A 266 -8.30 -11.76 -8.21
N VAL A 267 -7.64 -12.76 -7.61
CA VAL A 267 -8.04 -14.17 -7.74
C VAL A 267 -9.28 -14.52 -6.89
N TYR A 268 -9.62 -13.67 -5.93
CA TYR A 268 -10.74 -13.90 -5.00
C TYR A 268 -12.03 -13.19 -5.40
N LYS A 269 -12.11 -12.68 -6.63
CA LYS A 269 -13.28 -11.91 -7.11
C LYS A 269 -14.59 -12.62 -6.82
N ASP A 270 -14.73 -13.87 -7.28
CA ASP A 270 -16.01 -14.60 -7.18
C ASP A 270 -16.36 -14.92 -5.73
N TRP A 271 -15.35 -15.22 -4.90
CA TRP A 271 -15.54 -15.39 -3.47
C TRP A 271 -15.96 -14.08 -2.78
N ILE A 272 -15.33 -12.95 -3.08
CA ILE A 272 -15.70 -11.65 -2.53
C ILE A 272 -17.13 -11.29 -2.92
N ILE A 273 -17.49 -11.42 -4.21
CA ILE A 273 -18.83 -11.10 -4.73
C ILE A 273 -19.90 -11.99 -4.08
N SER A 274 -19.59 -13.23 -3.73
CA SER A 274 -20.58 -14.12 -3.08
C SER A 274 -21.05 -13.62 -1.71
N TYR A 275 -20.28 -12.72 -1.08
CA TYR A 275 -20.62 -12.10 0.21
C TYR A 275 -20.97 -10.61 0.10
N THR A 276 -20.40 -9.91 -0.90
CA THR A 276 -20.49 -8.45 -1.04
C THR A 276 -21.12 -8.10 -2.39
N ASN A 277 -22.30 -7.47 -2.38
CA ASN A 277 -23.00 -7.12 -3.62
C ASN A 277 -22.68 -5.71 -4.13
N ASP A 278 -21.96 -4.90 -3.33
CA ASP A 278 -21.77 -3.47 -3.53
C ASP A 278 -20.30 -3.02 -3.62
N SER A 279 -19.37 -3.95 -3.86
CA SER A 279 -17.97 -3.65 -4.14
C SER A 279 -17.79 -3.22 -5.61
N PHE A 280 -16.86 -2.29 -5.85
CA PHE A 280 -16.61 -1.72 -7.18
C PHE A 280 -15.39 -2.35 -7.84
N TRP A 281 -15.59 -2.90 -9.02
CA TRP A 281 -14.59 -3.62 -9.80
C TRP A 281 -14.14 -2.80 -11.02
N LEU A 282 -12.84 -2.56 -11.13
CA LEU A 282 -12.24 -1.84 -12.24
C LEU A 282 -11.54 -2.82 -13.19
N ALA A 283 -11.96 -2.81 -14.46
CA ALA A 283 -11.33 -3.65 -15.49
C ALA A 283 -9.89 -3.19 -15.76
N MET A 284 -8.95 -4.14 -15.69
CA MET A 284 -7.53 -3.90 -15.88
C MET A 284 -7.04 -4.66 -17.11
N GLY A 285 -6.21 -4.01 -17.94
CA GLY A 285 -5.57 -4.64 -19.08
C GLY A 285 -4.49 -5.65 -18.68
N SER A 286 -4.00 -6.43 -19.67
CA SER A 286 -2.92 -7.41 -19.48
C SER A 286 -1.58 -6.78 -19.09
N HIS A 287 -1.34 -5.56 -19.55
CA HIS A 287 -0.23 -4.74 -19.09
C HIS A 287 -0.77 -3.84 -18.00
N ALA A 288 -0.11 -3.80 -16.86
CA ALA A 288 -0.40 -2.81 -15.85
C ALA A 288 -0.30 -1.44 -16.53
N ASN A 289 -1.44 -0.78 -16.71
CA ASN A 289 -1.46 0.57 -17.18
C ASN A 289 -0.94 1.46 -16.04
N THR A 290 0.35 1.29 -15.70
CA THR A 290 1.03 2.20 -14.81
C THR A 290 1.22 3.50 -15.56
N VAL A 291 0.87 4.60 -14.94
CA VAL A 291 1.26 5.92 -15.43
C VAL A 291 2.79 5.90 -15.55
N SER A 292 3.31 5.82 -16.78
CA SER A 292 4.71 6.08 -17.04
C SER A 292 4.94 7.52 -16.64
N ILE A 293 5.70 7.70 -15.57
CA ILE A 293 6.08 9.03 -15.11
C ILE A 293 6.94 9.62 -16.22
N PRO A 294 6.54 10.74 -16.85
CA PRO A 294 7.37 11.38 -17.86
C PRO A 294 8.71 11.69 -17.19
N ILE A 295 9.79 11.17 -17.75
CA ILE A 295 11.14 11.59 -17.40
C ILE A 295 11.19 13.07 -17.80
N GLY A 296 11.02 13.95 -16.81
CA GLY A 296 11.07 15.39 -17.02
C GLY A 296 12.37 15.72 -17.72
N HIS A 297 12.27 16.46 -18.82
CA HIS A 297 13.40 16.96 -19.58
C HIS A 297 14.39 17.59 -18.61
N LEU A 298 15.58 17.02 -18.58
CA LEU A 298 16.72 17.55 -17.86
C LEU A 298 17.13 18.86 -18.55
N PHE A 299 16.60 19.99 -18.11
CA PHE A 299 17.15 21.29 -18.50
C PHE A 299 18.47 21.45 -17.78
N PHE A 300 19.56 21.17 -18.50
CA PHE A 300 20.89 21.62 -18.12
C PHE A 300 20.94 23.14 -18.25
N PHE A 301 20.79 23.86 -17.15
CA PHE A 301 21.27 25.23 -17.05
C PHE A 301 22.79 25.17 -16.97
N LEU A 302 23.47 25.32 -18.12
CA LEU A 302 24.87 25.69 -18.15
C LEU A 302 24.99 27.12 -17.61
N GLY A 303 25.30 27.23 -16.33
CA GLY A 303 25.73 28.51 -15.76
C GLY A 303 27.04 28.97 -16.38
N LEU A 304 26.97 30.02 -17.20
CA LEU A 304 28.15 30.75 -17.65
C LEU A 304 28.88 31.31 -16.40
N ILE A 305 29.99 30.70 -16.05
CA ILE A 305 30.97 31.30 -15.13
C ILE A 305 31.72 32.35 -15.92
N SER A 306 31.36 33.61 -15.71
CA SER A 306 32.11 34.77 -16.17
C SER A 306 33.42 34.88 -15.38
N LEU A 307 34.53 34.50 -15.98
CA LEU A 307 35.86 34.74 -15.44
C LEU A 307 36.17 36.24 -15.53
N LEU A 308 36.06 36.95 -14.44
CA LEU A 308 36.66 38.28 -14.28
C LEU A 308 38.18 38.11 -14.11
N THR A 309 38.93 38.33 -15.17
CA THR A 309 40.38 38.51 -15.13
C THR A 309 40.69 39.90 -14.58
N PHE A 310 41.30 39.97 -13.41
CA PHE A 310 42.00 41.14 -12.92
C PHE A 310 43.45 41.04 -13.45
N HIS A 311 43.85 42.02 -14.25
CA HIS A 311 45.26 42.30 -14.55
C HIS A 311 45.83 43.36 -13.62
N PRO A 312 47.14 43.43 -13.40
CA PRO A 312 47.86 43.91 -12.23
C PRO A 312 47.80 45.42 -12.01
#